data_5e59db80325b624ad2ad44d18f8b56b7
#
_entry.id   5e59db80325b624ad2ad44d18f8b56b7
#
_cell.length_a   1.000
_cell.length_b   1.000
_cell.length_c   1.000
_cell.angle_alpha   90.00
_cell.angle_beta   90.00
_cell.angle_gamma   90.00
#
_symmetry.space_group_name_H-M   'P 1'
#
loop_
_entity.id
_entity.type
_entity.pdbx_description
1 polymer ?
#
loop_
_entity_poly.entity_id
_entity_poly.type
_entity_poly.pdbx_seq_one_letter_code
_entity_poly.pdbx_strand_id
1 'polypeptide(L)'
;MILRAVQQAGKPGYPWLVFLHGFSGDSREWQKVGEKLSDYPRLYLDLPGHGGSRQVGVAGFEEMSTLLTRTLISYNILDFWLIGSSLGGRIAMFHACQQPKGLLGLIVEGGHPGLQDAEARHTRLASDRNWARRFRTEPLDKVFTDWYQQPVFATLTDTQRDALITLRSQSSGVALAMMLEATSLAVQPDLRAALSARDFAFDYLCGERDEKFAALAAELNAVRHLIPNAGHNAHRENPEAVSASLAQILRLRIKDIP
;
A
#
# COMPACT_ATOMS: atom_id res chain seq x y z
N MET A 1 -20.33 6.93 2.52
CA MET A 1 -19.71 5.64 2.09
C MET A 1 -18.39 5.51 2.84
N ILE A 2 -18.03 4.32 3.30
CA ILE A 2 -16.77 3.98 3.97
C ILE A 2 -16.18 2.71 3.35
N LEU A 3 -14.89 2.48 3.57
CA LEU A 3 -14.23 1.25 3.15
C LEU A 3 -14.59 0.08 4.08
N ARG A 4 -14.66 -1.12 3.52
CA ARG A 4 -14.69 -2.36 4.31
C ARG A 4 -13.34 -2.54 5.00
N ALA A 5 -13.36 -2.91 6.26
CA ALA A 5 -12.16 -3.18 7.03
C ALA A 5 -12.31 -4.44 7.90
N VAL A 6 -11.18 -5.03 8.25
CA VAL A 6 -11.04 -6.04 9.30
C VAL A 6 -10.33 -5.36 10.48
N GLN A 7 -11.01 -5.36 11.62
CA GLN A 7 -10.51 -4.76 12.86
C GLN A 7 -10.02 -5.86 13.79
N GLN A 8 -8.86 -5.64 14.40
CA GLN A 8 -8.32 -6.49 15.46
C GLN A 8 -7.96 -5.62 16.66
N ALA A 9 -8.40 -6.04 17.84
CA ALA A 9 -8.11 -5.34 19.07
C ALA A 9 -6.61 -5.40 19.44
N GLY A 10 -6.16 -4.42 20.18
CA GLY A 10 -4.85 -4.35 20.82
C GLY A 10 -5.00 -3.99 22.29
N LYS A 11 -3.90 -3.63 22.95
CA LYS A 11 -3.89 -3.15 24.31
C LYS A 11 -4.39 -1.70 24.39
N PRO A 12 -5.08 -1.29 25.47
CA PRO A 12 -5.46 0.10 25.68
C PRO A 12 -4.25 1.04 25.68
N GLY A 13 -4.40 2.24 25.16
CA GLY A 13 -3.34 3.26 25.13
C GLY A 13 -2.36 3.15 23.95
N TYR A 14 -2.40 2.04 23.19
CA TYR A 14 -1.59 1.91 21.98
C TYR A 14 -2.26 2.59 20.78
N PRO A 15 -1.50 3.27 19.89
CA PRO A 15 -2.05 3.85 18.69
C PRO A 15 -2.47 2.77 17.69
N TRP A 16 -3.38 3.12 16.79
CA TRP A 16 -3.83 2.23 15.74
C TRP A 16 -2.76 2.02 14.66
N LEU A 17 -2.67 0.80 14.16
CA LEU A 17 -1.96 0.50 12.92
C LEU A 17 -2.97 0.30 11.80
N VAL A 18 -2.94 1.19 10.80
CA VAL A 18 -3.85 1.17 9.64
C VAL A 18 -3.10 0.67 8.43
N PHE A 19 -3.54 -0.45 7.87
CA PHE A 19 -2.86 -1.14 6.78
C PHE A 19 -3.60 -1.00 5.44
N LEU A 20 -2.87 -0.57 4.41
CA LEU A 20 -3.31 -0.45 3.03
C LEU A 20 -2.54 -1.44 2.15
N HIS A 21 -3.28 -2.33 1.47
CA HIS A 21 -2.70 -3.33 0.57
C HIS A 21 -2.29 -2.76 -0.79
N GLY A 22 -1.51 -3.50 -1.57
CA GLY A 22 -1.15 -3.20 -2.95
C GLY A 22 -2.28 -3.45 -3.95
N PHE A 23 -2.06 -3.13 -5.23
CA PHE A 23 -3.02 -3.40 -6.30
C PHE A 23 -3.39 -4.88 -6.36
N SER A 24 -4.66 -5.16 -6.59
CA SER A 24 -5.30 -6.47 -6.58
C SER A 24 -5.32 -7.21 -5.23
N GLY A 25 -4.77 -6.61 -4.17
CA GLY A 25 -4.79 -7.16 -2.82
C GLY A 25 -6.13 -7.03 -2.10
N ASP A 26 -6.14 -7.33 -0.82
CA ASP A 26 -7.24 -7.09 0.11
C ASP A 26 -6.73 -7.04 1.55
N SER A 27 -7.64 -6.88 2.51
CA SER A 27 -7.34 -6.76 3.95
C SER A 27 -6.55 -7.95 4.54
N ARG A 28 -6.47 -9.09 3.86
CA ARG A 28 -5.70 -10.27 4.31
C ARG A 28 -4.19 -10.14 4.08
N GLU A 29 -3.76 -9.24 3.19
CA GLU A 29 -2.35 -9.09 2.80
C GLU A 29 -1.41 -8.89 3.98
N TRP A 30 -1.82 -8.05 4.92
CA TRP A 30 -1.01 -7.66 6.05
C TRP A 30 -1.25 -8.48 7.32
N GLN A 31 -2.21 -9.41 7.33
CA GLN A 31 -2.60 -10.10 8.56
C GLN A 31 -1.47 -10.89 9.19
N LYS A 32 -0.68 -11.64 8.40
CA LYS A 32 0.49 -12.38 8.91
C LYS A 32 1.52 -11.46 9.59
N VAL A 33 1.76 -10.30 9.01
CA VAL A 33 2.64 -9.28 9.59
C VAL A 33 2.03 -8.72 10.88
N GLY A 34 0.75 -8.35 10.84
CA GLY A 34 0.06 -7.75 11.96
C GLY A 34 -0.14 -8.69 13.16
N GLU A 35 -0.21 -10.01 12.95
CA GLU A 35 -0.29 -10.99 14.05
C GLU A 35 0.87 -10.85 15.06
N LYS A 36 2.06 -10.48 14.59
CA LYS A 36 3.24 -10.23 15.43
C LYS A 36 3.21 -8.87 16.15
N LEU A 37 2.24 -8.01 15.82
CA LEU A 37 2.04 -6.68 16.39
C LEU A 37 0.77 -6.63 17.25
N SER A 38 0.46 -7.73 17.94
CA SER A 38 -0.81 -7.94 18.67
C SER A 38 -1.07 -6.95 19.81
N ASP A 39 -0.03 -6.26 20.31
CA ASP A 39 -0.18 -5.21 21.30
C ASP A 39 -0.91 -3.97 20.74
N TYR A 40 -0.79 -3.72 19.45
CA TYR A 40 -1.41 -2.58 18.78
C TYR A 40 -2.83 -2.93 18.27
N PRO A 41 -3.81 -2.05 18.38
CA PRO A 41 -5.05 -2.17 17.64
C PRO A 41 -4.76 -1.99 16.13
N ARG A 42 -5.37 -2.84 15.30
CA ARG A 42 -5.04 -2.93 13.86
C ARG A 42 -6.31 -2.85 13.02
N LEU A 43 -6.24 -2.06 11.94
CA LEU A 43 -7.28 -1.93 10.94
C LEU A 43 -6.70 -2.26 9.56
N TYR A 44 -7.21 -3.32 8.93
CA TYR A 44 -6.83 -3.74 7.59
C TYR A 44 -7.94 -3.34 6.63
N LEU A 45 -7.64 -2.43 5.70
CA LEU A 45 -8.62 -1.88 4.78
C LEU A 45 -8.66 -2.66 3.46
N ASP A 46 -9.86 -2.85 2.93
CA ASP A 46 -10.05 -3.17 1.53
C ASP A 46 -10.15 -1.85 0.75
N LEU A 47 -9.19 -1.58 -0.13
CA LEU A 47 -9.19 -0.38 -0.97
C LEU A 47 -10.37 -0.38 -1.97
N PRO A 48 -10.79 0.77 -2.51
CA PRO A 48 -11.84 0.82 -3.53
C PRO A 48 -11.56 -0.15 -4.67
N GLY A 49 -12.60 -0.83 -5.14
CA GLY A 49 -12.49 -1.85 -6.19
C GLY A 49 -11.97 -3.21 -5.73
N HIS A 50 -11.60 -3.38 -4.45
CA HIS A 50 -10.98 -4.58 -3.91
C HIS A 50 -11.78 -5.20 -2.77
N GLY A 51 -11.63 -6.50 -2.57
CA GLY A 51 -12.21 -7.23 -1.44
C GLY A 51 -13.67 -6.90 -1.19
N GLY A 52 -14.02 -6.57 0.04
CA GLY A 52 -15.35 -6.14 0.45
C GLY A 52 -15.71 -4.70 0.03
N SER A 53 -14.74 -3.93 -0.51
CA SER A 53 -14.95 -2.58 -1.07
C SER A 53 -15.07 -2.58 -2.60
N ARG A 54 -15.28 -3.73 -3.24
CA ARG A 54 -15.33 -3.86 -4.72
C ARG A 54 -16.39 -3.00 -5.41
N GLN A 55 -17.43 -2.58 -4.69
CA GLN A 55 -18.48 -1.69 -5.21
C GLN A 55 -18.21 -0.21 -4.94
N VAL A 56 -17.12 0.09 -4.24
CA VAL A 56 -16.69 1.45 -3.94
C VAL A 56 -15.76 1.92 -5.05
N GLY A 57 -16.07 3.05 -5.68
CA GLY A 57 -15.22 3.72 -6.66
C GLY A 57 -14.70 5.03 -6.13
N VAL A 58 -13.63 5.52 -6.70
CA VAL A 58 -13.06 6.86 -6.49
C VAL A 58 -12.59 7.43 -7.83
N ALA A 59 -12.63 8.74 -7.99
CA ALA A 59 -12.17 9.42 -9.20
C ALA A 59 -10.66 9.72 -9.20
N GLY A 60 -9.99 9.65 -8.03
CA GLY A 60 -8.57 9.92 -7.90
C GLY A 60 -8.08 9.91 -6.46
N PHE A 61 -6.87 10.41 -6.26
CA PHE A 61 -6.21 10.41 -4.95
C PHE A 61 -6.90 11.29 -3.91
N GLU A 62 -7.46 12.43 -4.29
CA GLU A 62 -8.17 13.35 -3.39
C GLU A 62 -9.42 12.70 -2.81
N GLU A 63 -10.22 12.06 -3.68
CA GLU A 63 -11.42 11.36 -3.22
C GLU A 63 -11.05 10.13 -2.38
N MET A 64 -9.98 9.42 -2.76
CA MET A 64 -9.43 8.31 -1.98
C MET A 64 -9.00 8.77 -0.58
N SER A 65 -8.30 9.90 -0.48
CA SER A 65 -7.88 10.48 0.81
C SER A 65 -9.09 10.89 1.68
N THR A 66 -10.09 11.51 1.07
CA THR A 66 -11.34 11.86 1.75
C THR A 66 -12.09 10.62 2.27
N LEU A 67 -12.14 9.57 1.45
CA LEU A 67 -12.78 8.31 1.80
C LEU A 67 -12.04 7.61 2.95
N LEU A 68 -10.70 7.65 2.94
CA LEU A 68 -9.88 7.12 4.03
C LEU A 68 -10.15 7.87 5.34
N THR A 69 -10.16 9.20 5.33
CA THR A 69 -10.52 10.03 6.50
C THR A 69 -11.89 9.63 7.06
N ARG A 70 -12.92 9.55 6.20
CA ARG A 70 -14.27 9.15 6.62
C ARG A 70 -14.30 7.75 7.23
N THR A 71 -13.51 6.85 6.68
CA THR A 71 -13.40 5.48 7.20
C THR A 71 -12.77 5.49 8.58
N LEU A 72 -11.64 6.16 8.77
CA LEU A 72 -10.97 6.25 10.08
C LEU A 72 -11.89 6.86 11.16
N ILE A 73 -12.62 7.94 10.82
CA ILE A 73 -13.61 8.54 11.71
C ILE A 73 -14.71 7.53 12.09
N SER A 74 -15.21 6.73 11.14
CA SER A 74 -16.28 5.76 11.40
C SER A 74 -15.86 4.63 12.34
N TYR A 75 -14.55 4.34 12.42
CA TYR A 75 -13.94 3.40 13.36
C TYR A 75 -13.46 4.07 14.66
N ASN A 76 -13.73 5.38 14.84
CA ASN A 76 -13.27 6.16 15.97
C ASN A 76 -11.76 6.11 16.20
N ILE A 77 -10.99 6.14 15.11
CA ILE A 77 -9.52 6.12 15.12
C ILE A 77 -9.03 7.56 15.23
N LEU A 78 -8.40 7.88 16.37
CA LEU A 78 -7.94 9.23 16.70
C LEU A 78 -6.44 9.39 16.43
N ASP A 79 -5.64 8.38 16.81
CA ASP A 79 -4.19 8.38 16.66
C ASP A 79 -3.75 7.10 15.95
N PHE A 80 -3.02 7.25 14.85
CA PHE A 80 -2.68 6.11 14.00
C PHE A 80 -1.34 6.23 13.28
N TRP A 81 -0.75 5.08 13.03
CA TRP A 81 0.30 4.87 12.04
C TRP A 81 -0.32 4.36 10.76
N LEU A 82 0.06 4.96 9.63
CA LEU A 82 -0.42 4.54 8.31
C LEU A 82 0.65 3.70 7.63
N ILE A 83 0.30 2.48 7.27
CA ILE A 83 1.21 1.48 6.70
C ILE A 83 0.65 1.04 5.35
N GLY A 84 1.45 1.17 4.29
CA GLY A 84 0.96 0.84 2.95
C GLY A 84 2.01 0.20 2.05
N SER A 85 1.59 -0.77 1.24
CA SER A 85 2.44 -1.44 0.25
C SER A 85 2.08 -1.02 -1.16
N SER A 86 3.07 -0.72 -1.99
CA SER A 86 2.93 -0.44 -3.42
C SER A 86 1.84 0.62 -3.70
N LEU A 87 0.68 0.28 -4.30
CA LEU A 87 -0.46 1.18 -4.44
C LEU A 87 -0.93 1.74 -3.09
N GLY A 88 -1.06 0.88 -2.07
CA GLY A 88 -1.41 1.32 -0.72
C GLY A 88 -0.38 2.28 -0.13
N GLY A 89 0.91 2.07 -0.42
CA GLY A 89 1.99 2.99 -0.04
C GLY A 89 1.87 4.34 -0.73
N ARG A 90 1.47 4.37 -2.00
CA ARG A 90 1.25 5.59 -2.78
C ARG A 90 0.06 6.40 -2.22
N ILE A 91 -1.02 5.69 -1.90
CA ILE A 91 -2.22 6.29 -1.26
C ILE A 91 -1.85 6.80 0.14
N ALA A 92 -1.09 6.03 0.91
CA ALA A 92 -0.64 6.42 2.24
C ALA A 92 0.23 7.69 2.21
N MET A 93 1.20 7.78 1.29
CA MET A 93 2.01 8.99 1.09
C MET A 93 1.15 10.19 0.72
N PHE A 94 0.23 10.04 -0.24
CA PHE A 94 -0.66 11.11 -0.64
C PHE A 94 -1.52 11.60 0.54
N HIS A 95 -2.14 10.67 1.25
CA HIS A 95 -2.97 10.98 2.40
C HIS A 95 -2.18 11.67 3.52
N ALA A 96 -0.99 11.17 3.84
CA ALA A 96 -0.12 11.78 4.85
C ALA A 96 0.29 13.22 4.49
N CYS A 97 0.54 13.51 3.21
CA CYS A 97 0.83 14.86 2.73
C CYS A 97 -0.36 15.83 2.87
N GLN A 98 -1.58 15.35 3.08
CA GLN A 98 -2.75 16.19 3.44
C GLN A 98 -2.80 16.52 4.94
N GLN A 99 -1.82 16.09 5.73
CA GLN A 99 -1.72 16.32 7.18
C GLN A 99 -3.00 15.94 7.94
N PRO A 100 -3.49 14.69 7.78
CA PRO A 100 -4.71 14.28 8.47
C PRO A 100 -4.51 14.29 9.98
N LYS A 101 -5.53 14.75 10.71
CA LYS A 101 -5.49 14.77 12.17
C LYS A 101 -5.27 13.37 12.73
N GLY A 102 -4.35 13.25 13.68
CA GLY A 102 -4.05 12.00 14.39
C GLY A 102 -3.03 11.11 13.68
N LEU A 103 -2.46 11.51 12.54
CA LEU A 103 -1.36 10.80 11.92
C LEU A 103 -0.08 10.96 12.76
N LEU A 104 0.42 9.86 13.33
CA LEU A 104 1.65 9.82 14.11
C LEU A 104 2.87 9.49 13.26
N GLY A 105 2.68 8.71 12.21
CA GLY A 105 3.75 8.35 11.30
C GLY A 105 3.28 7.54 10.11
N LEU A 106 4.16 7.44 9.14
CA LEU A 106 3.97 6.78 7.85
C LEU A 106 5.04 5.71 7.65
N ILE A 107 4.61 4.52 7.27
CA ILE A 107 5.50 3.44 6.87
C ILE A 107 5.07 2.96 5.48
N VAL A 108 5.97 3.01 4.51
CA VAL A 108 5.70 2.65 3.13
C VAL A 108 6.58 1.48 2.69
N GLU A 109 5.98 0.47 2.10
CA GLU A 109 6.69 -0.61 1.43
C GLU A 109 6.56 -0.46 -0.09
N GLY A 110 7.65 -0.22 -0.80
CA GLY A 110 7.68 -0.23 -2.26
C GLY A 110 6.74 0.79 -2.94
N GLY A 111 6.39 1.91 -2.28
CA GLY A 111 5.53 2.94 -2.84
C GLY A 111 6.31 3.98 -3.63
N HIS A 112 5.86 4.31 -4.85
CA HIS A 112 6.49 5.33 -5.71
C HIS A 112 6.00 6.74 -5.34
N PRO A 113 6.87 7.74 -5.14
CA PRO A 113 6.47 9.09 -4.70
C PRO A 113 5.81 9.95 -5.79
N GLY A 114 5.73 9.48 -7.01
CA GLY A 114 5.21 10.20 -8.19
C GLY A 114 6.26 10.31 -9.29
N LEU A 115 5.80 10.41 -10.54
CA LEU A 115 6.67 10.61 -11.70
C LEU A 115 6.92 12.12 -11.88
N GLN A 116 8.15 12.49 -12.16
CA GLN A 116 8.55 13.89 -12.42
C GLN A 116 8.48 14.22 -13.91
N ASP A 117 8.89 13.28 -14.74
CA ASP A 117 9.00 13.45 -16.18
C ASP A 117 7.67 13.30 -16.90
N ALA A 118 7.35 14.21 -17.82
CA ALA A 118 6.09 14.22 -18.57
C ALA A 118 5.98 13.06 -19.56
N GLU A 119 7.08 12.64 -20.18
CA GLU A 119 7.11 11.50 -21.10
C GLU A 119 6.91 10.17 -20.34
N ALA A 120 7.56 10.05 -19.17
CA ALA A 120 7.33 8.93 -18.27
C ALA A 120 5.87 8.84 -17.81
N ARG A 121 5.22 9.97 -17.51
CA ARG A 121 3.78 10.05 -17.23
C ARG A 121 2.94 9.59 -18.41
N HIS A 122 3.24 10.08 -19.61
CA HIS A 122 2.51 9.70 -20.82
C HIS A 122 2.62 8.18 -21.09
N THR A 123 3.82 7.65 -21.06
CA THR A 123 4.10 6.22 -21.24
C THR A 123 3.39 5.38 -20.19
N ARG A 124 3.45 5.81 -18.92
CA ARG A 124 2.76 5.12 -17.83
C ARG A 124 1.25 5.15 -18.00
N LEU A 125 0.67 6.26 -18.40
CA LEU A 125 -0.78 6.35 -18.64
C LEU A 125 -1.24 5.41 -19.74
N ALA A 126 -0.50 5.33 -20.85
CA ALA A 126 -0.80 4.39 -21.94
C ALA A 126 -0.73 2.93 -21.47
N SER A 127 0.29 2.59 -20.68
CA SER A 127 0.44 1.26 -20.08
C SER A 127 -0.73 0.93 -19.14
N ASP A 128 -1.06 1.81 -18.20
CA ASP A 128 -2.12 1.57 -17.22
C ASP A 128 -3.50 1.47 -17.90
N ARG A 129 -3.76 2.28 -18.94
CA ARG A 129 -5.00 2.15 -19.76
C ARG A 129 -5.07 0.82 -20.50
N ASN A 130 -3.95 0.32 -21.04
CA ASN A 130 -3.91 -0.99 -21.66
C ASN A 130 -4.23 -2.11 -20.66
N TRP A 131 -3.62 -2.09 -19.48
CA TRP A 131 -3.94 -3.04 -18.43
C TRP A 131 -5.39 -2.93 -17.96
N ALA A 132 -5.90 -1.71 -17.76
CA ALA A 132 -7.29 -1.50 -17.38
C ALA A 132 -8.28 -2.06 -18.44
N ARG A 133 -7.99 -1.86 -19.73
CA ARG A 133 -8.77 -2.48 -20.81
C ARG A 133 -8.75 -3.99 -20.70
N ARG A 134 -7.58 -4.60 -20.52
CA ARG A 134 -7.43 -6.05 -20.38
C ARG A 134 -8.21 -6.59 -19.19
N PHE A 135 -8.11 -5.94 -18.01
CA PHE A 135 -8.88 -6.30 -16.83
C PHE A 135 -10.40 -6.25 -17.06
N ARG A 136 -10.89 -5.33 -17.93
CA ARG A 136 -12.33 -5.25 -18.27
C ARG A 136 -12.80 -6.34 -19.25
N THR A 137 -11.95 -6.80 -20.14
CA THR A 137 -12.39 -7.51 -21.33
C THR A 137 -11.82 -8.92 -21.49
N GLU A 138 -10.76 -9.27 -20.75
CA GLU A 138 -10.12 -10.59 -20.87
C GLU A 138 -10.37 -11.44 -19.60
N PRO A 139 -10.25 -12.76 -19.67
CA PRO A 139 -10.27 -13.65 -18.51
C PRO A 139 -9.16 -13.25 -17.52
N LEU A 140 -9.52 -13.13 -16.22
CA LEU A 140 -8.61 -12.59 -15.22
C LEU A 140 -7.38 -13.47 -14.96
N ASP A 141 -7.50 -14.78 -15.07
CA ASP A 141 -6.39 -15.73 -14.97
C ASP A 141 -5.32 -15.42 -16.01
N LYS A 142 -5.72 -15.18 -17.26
CA LYS A 142 -4.82 -14.79 -18.33
C LYS A 142 -4.19 -13.43 -18.06
N VAL A 143 -4.98 -12.44 -17.64
CA VAL A 143 -4.46 -11.09 -17.36
C VAL A 143 -3.45 -11.13 -16.22
N PHE A 144 -3.74 -11.87 -15.13
CA PHE A 144 -2.81 -11.98 -14.01
C PHE A 144 -1.58 -12.83 -14.33
N THR A 145 -1.68 -13.82 -15.20
CA THR A 145 -0.50 -14.54 -15.70
C THR A 145 0.50 -13.56 -16.32
N ASP A 146 0.03 -12.67 -17.20
CA ASP A 146 0.90 -11.66 -17.82
C ASP A 146 1.29 -10.53 -16.84
N TRP A 147 0.39 -10.12 -15.95
CA TRP A 147 0.65 -9.09 -14.94
C TRP A 147 1.84 -9.45 -14.04
N TYR A 148 1.89 -10.70 -13.58
CA TYR A 148 2.96 -11.17 -12.71
C TYR A 148 4.27 -11.51 -13.45
N GLN A 149 4.35 -11.33 -14.78
CA GLN A 149 5.60 -11.33 -15.53
C GLN A 149 6.34 -9.96 -15.52
N GLN A 150 5.71 -8.92 -15.01
CA GLN A 150 6.36 -7.61 -14.94
C GLN A 150 7.63 -7.67 -14.05
N PRO A 151 8.69 -6.89 -14.39
CA PRO A 151 9.98 -6.94 -13.67
C PRO A 151 9.87 -6.76 -12.16
N VAL A 152 8.89 -5.99 -11.69
CA VAL A 152 8.64 -5.76 -10.27
C VAL A 152 8.30 -7.04 -9.49
N PHE A 153 7.89 -8.09 -10.16
CA PHE A 153 7.56 -9.41 -9.58
C PHE A 153 8.61 -10.49 -9.90
N ALA A 154 9.80 -10.12 -10.39
CA ALA A 154 10.81 -11.07 -10.81
C ALA A 154 11.33 -11.96 -9.67
N THR A 155 11.22 -11.53 -8.44
CA THR A 155 11.68 -12.28 -7.25
C THR A 155 10.71 -13.37 -6.80
N LEU A 156 9.46 -13.34 -7.27
CA LEU A 156 8.48 -14.38 -6.95
C LEU A 156 8.86 -15.72 -7.61
N THR A 157 8.78 -16.79 -6.84
CA THR A 157 8.87 -18.15 -7.39
C THR A 157 7.62 -18.47 -8.22
N ASP A 158 7.70 -19.46 -9.10
CA ASP A 158 6.54 -19.90 -9.91
C ASP A 158 5.37 -20.32 -9.00
N THR A 159 5.62 -21.05 -7.92
CA THR A 159 4.59 -21.45 -6.96
C THR A 159 3.91 -20.24 -6.30
N GLN A 160 4.66 -19.21 -5.92
CA GLN A 160 4.11 -17.98 -5.36
C GLN A 160 3.28 -17.22 -6.39
N ARG A 161 3.76 -17.18 -7.63
CA ARG A 161 3.08 -16.54 -8.76
C ARG A 161 1.75 -17.22 -9.08
N ASP A 162 1.74 -18.56 -9.18
CA ASP A 162 0.54 -19.35 -9.45
C ASP A 162 -0.51 -19.20 -8.33
N ALA A 163 -0.07 -19.18 -7.08
CA ALA A 163 -0.95 -18.93 -5.95
C ALA A 163 -1.59 -17.53 -6.01
N LEU A 164 -0.80 -16.51 -6.41
CA LEU A 164 -1.31 -15.15 -6.59
C LEU A 164 -2.30 -15.08 -7.77
N ILE A 165 -1.99 -15.67 -8.92
CA ILE A 165 -2.88 -15.71 -10.09
C ILE A 165 -4.22 -16.32 -9.68
N THR A 166 -4.20 -17.50 -9.04
CA THR A 166 -5.42 -18.18 -8.59
C THR A 166 -6.25 -17.30 -7.64
N LEU A 167 -5.59 -16.67 -6.67
CA LEU A 167 -6.27 -15.82 -5.69
C LEU A 167 -6.89 -14.56 -6.32
N ARG A 168 -6.13 -13.88 -7.20
CA ARG A 168 -6.54 -12.59 -7.79
C ARG A 168 -7.57 -12.75 -8.91
N SER A 169 -7.61 -13.90 -9.57
CA SER A 169 -8.59 -14.20 -10.61
C SER A 169 -10.03 -14.24 -10.08
N GLN A 170 -10.23 -14.26 -8.76
CA GLN A 170 -11.54 -14.17 -8.13
C GLN A 170 -12.04 -12.72 -7.95
N SER A 171 -11.26 -11.73 -8.36
CA SER A 171 -11.57 -10.31 -8.24
C SER A 171 -12.56 -9.83 -9.30
N SER A 172 -12.98 -8.57 -9.22
CA SER A 172 -13.77 -7.91 -10.27
C SER A 172 -12.81 -7.16 -11.22
N GLY A 173 -12.66 -7.63 -12.44
CA GLY A 173 -11.80 -6.99 -13.43
C GLY A 173 -12.21 -5.55 -13.73
N VAL A 174 -13.51 -5.27 -13.79
CA VAL A 174 -14.05 -3.91 -13.99
C VAL A 174 -13.65 -3.00 -12.80
N ALA A 175 -13.82 -3.47 -11.57
CA ALA A 175 -13.48 -2.68 -10.39
C ALA A 175 -11.97 -2.43 -10.28
N LEU A 176 -11.14 -3.44 -10.57
CA LEU A 176 -9.69 -3.29 -10.64
C LEU A 176 -9.26 -2.28 -11.70
N ALA A 177 -9.87 -2.34 -12.90
CA ALA A 177 -9.59 -1.40 -13.97
C ALA A 177 -9.92 0.06 -13.58
N MET A 178 -11.07 0.28 -12.95
CA MET A 178 -11.46 1.60 -12.47
C MET A 178 -10.46 2.14 -11.46
N MET A 179 -10.05 1.31 -10.48
CA MET A 179 -9.08 1.72 -9.47
C MET A 179 -7.68 1.99 -10.07
N LEU A 180 -7.25 1.17 -11.04
CA LEU A 180 -5.98 1.35 -11.74
C LEU A 180 -5.93 2.70 -12.48
N GLU A 181 -7.00 3.07 -13.16
CA GLU A 181 -7.09 4.35 -13.87
C GLU A 181 -7.18 5.54 -12.91
N ALA A 182 -8.04 5.46 -11.88
CA ALA A 182 -8.23 6.50 -10.88
C ALA A 182 -6.94 6.82 -10.09
N THR A 183 -6.12 5.78 -9.88
CA THR A 183 -4.87 5.89 -9.11
C THR A 183 -3.64 5.55 -9.93
N SER A 184 -3.68 5.73 -11.26
CA SER A 184 -2.51 5.56 -12.10
C SER A 184 -1.33 6.39 -11.57
N LEU A 185 -0.13 5.83 -11.64
CA LEU A 185 1.09 6.57 -11.27
C LEU A 185 1.28 7.82 -12.18
N ALA A 186 0.71 7.80 -13.37
CA ALA A 186 0.73 8.93 -14.29
C ALA A 186 -0.05 10.16 -13.79
N VAL A 187 -1.13 9.94 -13.02
CA VAL A 187 -1.96 11.02 -12.47
C VAL A 187 -1.59 11.39 -11.04
N GLN A 188 -0.76 10.58 -10.39
CA GLN A 188 -0.27 10.89 -9.06
C GLN A 188 0.62 12.14 -9.10
N PRO A 189 0.40 13.13 -8.21
CA PRO A 189 1.34 14.24 -8.06
C PRO A 189 2.70 13.73 -7.57
N ASP A 190 3.77 14.48 -7.87
CA ASP A 190 5.08 14.23 -7.24
C ASP A 190 5.03 14.70 -5.79
N LEU A 191 5.20 13.76 -4.87
CA LEU A 191 5.08 13.98 -3.43
C LEU A 191 6.42 14.29 -2.74
N ARG A 192 7.55 14.28 -3.46
CA ARG A 192 8.88 14.42 -2.86
C ARG A 192 9.01 15.70 -2.03
N ALA A 193 8.58 16.83 -2.57
CA ALA A 193 8.66 18.12 -1.87
C ALA A 193 7.81 18.12 -0.59
N ALA A 194 6.56 17.63 -0.67
CA ALA A 194 5.65 17.56 0.46
C ALA A 194 6.16 16.57 1.53
N LEU A 195 6.67 15.40 1.12
CA LEU A 195 7.28 14.45 2.02
C LEU A 195 8.56 14.98 2.68
N SER A 196 9.33 15.81 2.00
CA SER A 196 10.52 16.45 2.59
C SER A 196 10.17 17.50 3.64
N ALA A 197 9.06 18.21 3.47
CA ALA A 197 8.59 19.28 4.36
C ALA A 197 7.70 18.76 5.54
N ARG A 198 7.50 17.45 5.65
CA ARG A 198 6.64 16.82 6.66
C ARG A 198 7.12 17.04 8.10
N ASP A 199 6.18 16.96 9.03
CA ASP A 199 6.42 16.98 10.49
C ASP A 199 6.16 15.63 11.20
N PHE A 200 5.75 14.58 10.45
CA PHE A 200 5.53 13.22 10.95
C PHE A 200 6.71 12.28 10.66
N ALA A 201 6.81 11.21 11.42
CA ALA A 201 7.80 10.16 11.19
C ALA A 201 7.56 9.44 9.86
N PHE A 202 8.62 9.22 9.06
CA PHE A 202 8.51 8.52 7.78
C PHE A 202 9.60 7.45 7.66
N ASP A 203 9.17 6.21 7.62
CA ASP A 203 10.00 5.04 7.45
C ASP A 203 9.65 4.32 6.13
N TYR A 204 10.66 3.83 5.41
CA TYR A 204 10.47 3.19 4.12
C TYR A 204 11.08 1.78 4.10
N LEU A 205 10.22 0.79 3.87
CA LEU A 205 10.61 -0.61 3.74
C LEU A 205 10.83 -0.94 2.26
N CYS A 206 11.89 -1.64 1.95
CA CYS A 206 12.10 -2.24 0.65
C CYS A 206 12.79 -3.59 0.78
N GLY A 207 12.43 -4.54 -0.06
CA GLY A 207 13.13 -5.80 -0.13
C GLY A 207 14.58 -5.61 -0.58
N GLU A 208 15.48 -6.42 -0.06
CA GLU A 208 16.91 -6.43 -0.41
C GLU A 208 17.13 -6.61 -1.93
N ARG A 209 16.20 -7.32 -2.61
CA ARG A 209 16.24 -7.61 -4.04
C ARG A 209 15.44 -6.64 -4.91
N ASP A 210 14.85 -5.59 -4.30
CA ASP A 210 14.10 -4.55 -5.01
C ASP A 210 14.97 -3.30 -5.22
N GLU A 211 15.96 -3.41 -6.10
CA GLU A 211 16.92 -2.34 -6.39
C GLU A 211 16.25 -1.03 -6.80
N LYS A 212 15.18 -1.12 -7.59
CA LYS A 212 14.43 0.04 -8.06
C LYS A 212 13.86 0.85 -6.90
N PHE A 213 13.19 0.20 -5.97
CA PHE A 213 12.56 0.89 -4.85
C PHE A 213 13.55 1.23 -3.73
N ALA A 214 14.67 0.50 -3.65
CA ALA A 214 15.79 0.90 -2.80
C ALA A 214 16.43 2.22 -3.28
N ALA A 215 16.58 2.40 -4.59
CA ALA A 215 17.04 3.66 -5.18
C ALA A 215 16.04 4.81 -4.95
N LEU A 216 14.75 4.57 -5.19
CA LEU A 216 13.69 5.56 -4.92
C LEU A 216 13.63 5.96 -3.44
N ALA A 217 13.80 5.01 -2.52
CA ALA A 217 13.83 5.31 -1.09
C ALA A 217 15.00 6.24 -0.70
N ALA A 218 16.13 6.15 -1.41
CA ALA A 218 17.27 7.02 -1.20
C ALA A 218 17.01 8.49 -1.62
N GLU A 219 16.06 8.72 -2.53
CA GLU A 219 15.64 10.07 -2.92
C GLU A 219 14.69 10.73 -1.91
N LEU A 220 14.09 9.92 -1.04
CA LEU A 220 13.15 10.38 -0.02
C LEU A 220 13.89 10.59 1.30
N ASN A 221 13.60 11.67 1.97
CA ASN A 221 14.12 11.91 3.33
C ASN A 221 13.40 11.00 4.35
N ALA A 222 13.47 9.67 4.15
CA ALA A 222 12.87 8.64 4.98
C ALA A 222 13.95 7.78 5.64
N VAL A 223 13.65 7.20 6.81
CA VAL A 223 14.51 6.15 7.36
C VAL A 223 14.27 4.86 6.59
N ARG A 224 15.30 4.37 5.93
CA ARG A 224 15.20 3.18 5.08
C ARG A 224 15.49 1.91 5.85
N HIS A 225 14.67 0.89 5.64
CA HIS A 225 14.81 -0.45 6.21
C HIS A 225 14.83 -1.48 5.08
N LEU A 226 15.92 -2.24 4.98
CA LEU A 226 16.04 -3.34 4.01
C LEU A 226 15.49 -4.62 4.62
N ILE A 227 14.59 -5.28 3.89
CA ILE A 227 14.01 -6.56 4.29
C ILE A 227 14.79 -7.69 3.60
N PRO A 228 15.48 -8.53 4.36
CA PRO A 228 16.33 -9.58 3.80
C PRO A 228 15.50 -10.62 3.03
N ASN A 229 16.11 -11.18 1.98
CA ASN A 229 15.53 -12.24 1.16
C ASN A 229 14.16 -11.92 0.53
N ALA A 230 13.84 -10.64 0.33
CA ALA A 230 12.58 -10.18 -0.22
C ALA A 230 12.79 -9.26 -1.42
N GLY A 231 11.81 -9.25 -2.31
CA GLY A 231 11.67 -8.29 -3.41
C GLY A 231 10.57 -7.28 -3.11
N HIS A 232 9.77 -6.96 -4.14
CA HIS A 232 8.75 -5.90 -4.06
C HIS A 232 7.60 -6.19 -3.08
N ASN A 233 7.23 -7.46 -2.90
CA ASN A 233 6.18 -7.86 -1.98
C ASN A 233 6.78 -8.37 -0.66
N ALA A 234 7.60 -7.58 0.00
CA ALA A 234 8.37 -8.01 1.16
C ALA A 234 7.48 -8.56 2.29
N HIS A 235 6.30 -7.95 2.53
CA HIS A 235 5.32 -8.42 3.50
C HIS A 235 4.77 -9.83 3.22
N ARG A 236 4.87 -10.31 1.97
CA ARG A 236 4.50 -11.68 1.57
C ARG A 236 5.70 -12.62 1.48
N GLU A 237 6.83 -12.10 0.99
CA GLU A 237 8.04 -12.90 0.77
C GLU A 237 8.78 -13.21 2.08
N ASN A 238 8.79 -12.26 3.02
CA ASN A 238 9.39 -12.44 4.36
C ASN A 238 8.59 -11.68 5.45
N PRO A 239 7.37 -12.15 5.80
CA PRO A 239 6.51 -11.48 6.77
C PRO A 239 7.13 -11.38 8.16
N GLU A 240 7.99 -12.32 8.57
CA GLU A 240 8.72 -12.30 9.84
C GLU A 240 9.67 -11.10 9.91
N ALA A 241 10.48 -10.88 8.89
CA ALA A 241 11.41 -9.76 8.85
C ALA A 241 10.68 -8.42 8.77
N VAL A 242 9.58 -8.32 8.01
CA VAL A 242 8.74 -7.12 7.97
C VAL A 242 8.12 -6.85 9.34
N SER A 243 7.58 -7.87 10.01
CA SER A 243 7.02 -7.73 11.37
C SER A 243 8.06 -7.24 12.36
N ALA A 244 9.26 -7.80 12.32
CA ALA A 244 10.37 -7.40 13.20
C ALA A 244 10.77 -5.94 12.95
N SER A 245 10.87 -5.53 11.66
CA SER A 245 11.17 -4.16 11.29
C SER A 245 10.10 -3.18 11.77
N LEU A 246 8.81 -3.50 11.56
CA LEU A 246 7.70 -2.68 12.05
C LEU A 246 7.73 -2.57 13.58
N ALA A 247 7.93 -3.67 14.30
CA ALA A 247 8.03 -3.66 15.77
C ALA A 247 9.19 -2.78 16.25
N GLN A 248 10.33 -2.83 15.57
CA GLN A 248 11.48 -1.99 15.89
C GLN A 248 11.18 -0.51 15.63
N ILE A 249 10.62 -0.16 14.47
CA ILE A 249 10.24 1.21 14.11
C ILE A 249 9.29 1.77 15.17
N LEU A 250 8.21 1.07 15.45
CA LEU A 250 7.19 1.51 16.40
C LEU A 250 7.77 1.72 17.80
N ARG A 251 8.62 0.79 18.28
CA ARG A 251 9.31 0.91 19.58
C ARG A 251 10.22 2.13 19.67
N LEU A 252 10.91 2.47 18.57
CA LEU A 252 11.81 3.64 18.53
C LEU A 252 11.07 4.97 18.44
N ARG A 253 9.90 4.96 17.81
CA ARG A 253 9.11 6.17 17.51
C ARG A 253 8.07 6.50 18.57
N ILE A 254 7.55 5.50 19.25
CA ILE A 254 6.51 5.67 20.27
C ILE A 254 7.18 5.55 21.64
N LYS A 255 7.52 6.72 22.23
CA LYS A 255 8.32 6.79 23.47
C LYS A 255 7.51 6.56 24.74
N ASP A 256 6.19 6.75 24.71
CA ASP A 256 5.31 6.73 25.89
C ASP A 256 4.15 5.73 25.68
N ILE A 257 4.50 4.46 25.47
CA ILE A 257 3.51 3.40 25.55
C ILE A 257 3.41 2.95 27.01
N PRO A 258 2.21 2.81 27.58
CA PRO A 258 2.00 2.38 28.96
C PRO A 258 2.64 1.02 29.27
#